data_01a1ff8a67cc3dd2851e4abafe1aeb1a
#
_entry.id   01a1ff8a67cc3dd2851e4abafe1aeb1a
#
_cell.length_a   1.000
_cell.length_b   1.000
_cell.length_c   1.000
_cell.angle_alpha   90.00
_cell.angle_beta   90.00
_cell.angle_gamma   90.00
#
_symmetry.space_group_name_H-M   'P 1'
#
loop_
_entity.id
_entity.type
_entity.pdbx_description
1 polymer ?
#
loop_
_entity_poly.entity_id
_entity_poly.type
_entity_poly.pdbx_seq_one_letter_code
_entity_poly.pdbx_strand_id
1 'polypeptide(L)'
;MSYDSLFQPLRIGSMEIPNRFCVGPLTLPSLHDAFGAFSEDGLAYFEARARGGFGLIFTGAFHPDVLVDPVHPYDSKQPLKAPKSFMRSSVELLERLDAYGAKMLPQVSMGFGRNALGCFCPSEIPYYHDPSRLAPALTVDQIHQKIDQMIATAVLLKQCGFPGIEVHAMHWGYLLDQFAMSFMNHRTDEYGGALENRLRCAREILDGVKAACGSDFVVSMRLALKAYMKGYN
;
A
#
# COMPACT_ATOMS: atom_id res chain seq x y z
N MET A 1 18.92 -10.68 -29.37
CA MET A 1 17.67 -10.06 -28.89
C MET A 1 18.02 -8.63 -28.51
N SER A 2 17.27 -7.64 -28.97
CA SER A 2 17.47 -6.24 -28.57
C SER A 2 16.66 -5.99 -27.29
N TYR A 3 17.25 -5.24 -26.35
CA TYR A 3 16.58 -4.81 -25.10
C TYR A 3 16.11 -3.35 -25.18
N ASP A 4 16.11 -2.76 -26.38
CA ASP A 4 15.79 -1.34 -26.60
C ASP A 4 14.41 -0.94 -26.05
N SER A 5 13.45 -1.88 -26.05
CA SER A 5 12.10 -1.66 -25.50
C SER A 5 12.09 -1.35 -24.01
N LEU A 6 13.11 -1.79 -23.23
CA LEU A 6 13.21 -1.50 -21.80
C LEU A 6 13.53 -0.04 -21.53
N PHE A 7 14.17 0.63 -22.47
CA PHE A 7 14.60 2.02 -22.39
C PHE A 7 13.62 3.00 -23.04
N GLN A 8 12.50 2.49 -23.56
CA GLN A 8 11.46 3.34 -24.15
C GLN A 8 10.48 3.80 -23.06
N PRO A 9 9.98 5.04 -23.16
CA PRO A 9 8.93 5.53 -22.26
C PRO A 9 7.71 4.59 -22.24
N LEU A 10 7.03 4.59 -21.11
CA LEU A 10 5.78 3.86 -20.91
C LEU A 10 4.75 4.76 -20.24
N ARG A 11 3.53 4.77 -20.78
CA ARG A 11 2.41 5.46 -20.17
C ARG A 11 1.60 4.51 -19.30
N ILE A 12 1.37 4.93 -18.05
CA ILE A 12 0.55 4.20 -17.04
C ILE A 12 -0.58 5.15 -16.62
N GLY A 13 -1.77 4.96 -17.20
CA GLY A 13 -2.86 5.92 -17.03
C GLY A 13 -2.46 7.33 -17.51
N SER A 14 -2.51 8.31 -16.64
CA SER A 14 -2.10 9.70 -16.91
C SER A 14 -0.59 9.94 -16.77
N MET A 15 0.12 9.04 -16.07
CA MET A 15 1.56 9.16 -15.78
C MET A 15 2.40 8.56 -16.89
N GLU A 16 3.47 9.26 -17.29
CA GLU A 16 4.51 8.74 -18.16
C GLU A 16 5.80 8.52 -17.36
N ILE A 17 6.43 7.37 -17.58
CA ILE A 17 7.73 7.00 -17.02
C ILE A 17 8.76 6.88 -18.15
N PRO A 18 10.04 7.30 -17.93
CA PRO A 18 11.04 7.40 -19.00
C PRO A 18 11.54 6.05 -19.51
N ASN A 19 11.36 4.99 -18.77
CA ASN A 19 11.77 3.63 -19.12
C ASN A 19 10.97 2.60 -18.31
N ARG A 20 11.23 1.31 -18.55
CA ARG A 20 10.48 0.19 -17.93
C ARG A 20 11.19 -0.43 -16.73
N PHE A 21 12.20 0.24 -16.16
CA PHE A 21 12.84 -0.20 -14.93
C PHE A 21 12.13 0.40 -13.73
N CYS A 22 11.79 -0.45 -12.76
CA CYS A 22 11.19 0.00 -11.52
C CYS A 22 11.91 -0.54 -10.29
N VAL A 23 11.88 0.25 -9.22
CA VAL A 23 12.28 -0.18 -7.87
C VAL A 23 11.02 -0.66 -7.16
N GLY A 24 10.96 -1.96 -6.85
CA GLY A 24 9.82 -2.55 -6.11
C GLY A 24 9.74 -2.03 -4.67
N PRO A 25 8.57 -2.15 -4.03
CA PRO A 25 8.36 -1.71 -2.66
C PRO A 25 9.30 -2.42 -1.67
N LEU A 26 10.00 -1.64 -0.87
CA LEU A 26 10.86 -2.12 0.20
C LEU A 26 10.72 -1.23 1.43
N THR A 27 10.34 -1.82 2.56
CA THR A 27 10.24 -1.11 3.83
C THR A 27 11.58 -1.20 4.56
N LEU A 28 12.21 -0.04 4.77
CA LEU A 28 13.43 0.12 5.57
C LEU A 28 13.13 1.16 6.67
N PRO A 29 13.39 0.82 7.95
CA PRO A 29 13.04 1.68 9.08
C PRO A 29 13.70 3.07 9.02
N SER A 30 14.96 3.14 8.60
CA SER A 30 15.75 4.38 8.56
C SER A 30 15.28 5.41 7.53
N LEU A 31 14.44 5.03 6.56
CA LEU A 31 14.05 5.92 5.47
C LEU A 31 12.97 6.93 5.85
N HIS A 32 12.34 6.76 7.01
CA HIS A 32 11.22 7.57 7.48
C HIS A 32 11.29 7.78 8.98
N ASP A 33 10.64 8.83 9.47
CA ASP A 33 10.33 8.97 10.89
C ASP A 33 9.12 8.10 11.32
N ALA A 34 8.77 8.12 12.60
CA ALA A 34 7.66 7.35 13.15
C ALA A 34 6.28 7.66 12.54
N PHE A 35 6.14 8.78 11.85
CA PHE A 35 4.91 9.20 11.18
C PHE A 35 4.98 9.10 9.65
N GLY A 36 6.07 8.57 9.12
CA GLY A 36 6.25 8.33 7.71
C GLY A 36 6.85 9.49 6.91
N ALA A 37 7.20 10.62 7.54
CA ALA A 37 7.95 11.66 6.86
C ALA A 37 9.34 11.12 6.46
N PHE A 38 9.77 11.43 5.24
CA PHE A 38 11.05 10.95 4.73
C PHE A 38 12.21 11.59 5.49
N SER A 39 13.12 10.75 5.97
CA SER A 39 14.38 11.17 6.58
C SER A 39 15.39 11.60 5.50
N GLU A 40 16.52 12.25 5.91
CA GLU A 40 17.61 12.51 4.97
C GLU A 40 18.15 11.24 4.31
N ASP A 41 18.26 10.13 5.07
CA ASP A 41 18.63 8.83 4.51
C ASP A 41 17.58 8.35 3.50
N GLY A 42 16.30 8.62 3.76
CA GLY A 42 15.20 8.30 2.84
C GLY A 42 15.26 9.11 1.55
N LEU A 43 15.48 10.42 1.67
CA LEU A 43 15.65 11.31 0.52
C LEU A 43 16.83 10.86 -0.34
N ALA A 44 17.99 10.66 0.28
CA ALA A 44 19.20 10.19 -0.42
C ALA A 44 19.03 8.79 -1.03
N TYR A 45 18.34 7.89 -0.33
CA TYR A 45 18.06 6.53 -0.80
C TYR A 45 17.26 6.53 -2.10
N PHE A 46 16.17 7.28 -2.16
CA PHE A 46 15.31 7.32 -3.33
C PHE A 46 15.93 8.13 -4.47
N GLU A 47 16.58 9.26 -4.16
CA GLU A 47 17.34 10.04 -5.14
C GLU A 47 18.42 9.22 -5.83
N ALA A 48 19.18 8.41 -5.09
CA ALA A 48 20.22 7.54 -5.67
C ALA A 48 19.66 6.55 -6.70
N ARG A 49 18.41 6.06 -6.52
CA ARG A 49 17.74 5.18 -7.49
C ARG A 49 17.29 5.95 -8.73
N ALA A 50 16.74 7.13 -8.56
CA ALA A 50 16.38 8.00 -9.69
C ALA A 50 17.61 8.38 -10.51
N ARG A 51 18.70 8.80 -9.85
CA ARG A 51 19.99 9.08 -10.48
C ARG A 51 20.58 7.86 -11.18
N GLY A 52 20.32 6.65 -10.65
CA GLY A 52 20.70 5.38 -11.28
C GLY A 52 19.87 4.99 -12.51
N GLY A 53 18.85 5.80 -12.88
CA GLY A 53 18.06 5.64 -14.10
C GLY A 53 16.78 4.85 -13.95
N PHE A 54 16.31 4.54 -12.73
CA PHE A 54 14.99 3.92 -12.56
C PHE A 54 13.88 4.92 -12.86
N GLY A 55 12.99 4.57 -13.80
CA GLY A 55 11.88 5.44 -14.22
C GLY A 55 10.69 5.45 -13.26
N LEU A 56 10.50 4.36 -12.50
CA LEU A 56 9.43 4.23 -11.51
C LEU A 56 9.98 3.70 -10.20
N ILE A 57 9.57 4.31 -9.09
CA ILE A 57 10.01 3.91 -7.75
C ILE A 57 8.76 3.73 -6.88
N PHE A 58 8.69 2.61 -6.17
CA PHE A 58 7.68 2.40 -5.13
C PHE A 58 8.30 2.60 -3.75
N THR A 59 7.55 3.18 -2.82
CA THR A 59 7.97 3.23 -1.42
C THR A 59 7.72 1.88 -0.73
N GLY A 60 8.25 1.69 0.48
CA GLY A 60 7.71 0.69 1.40
C GLY A 60 6.28 1.06 1.82
N ALA A 61 5.55 0.09 2.38
CA ALA A 61 4.14 0.28 2.71
C ALA A 61 3.93 1.32 3.82
N PHE A 62 3.04 2.27 3.56
CA PHE A 62 2.39 3.08 4.57
C PHE A 62 1.16 2.36 5.10
N HIS A 63 0.93 2.46 6.41
CA HIS A 63 -0.24 1.90 7.09
C HIS A 63 -1.09 3.06 7.63
N PRO A 64 -2.12 3.50 6.92
CA PRO A 64 -2.88 4.69 7.26
C PRO A 64 -3.75 4.54 8.50
N ASP A 65 -4.01 3.29 8.92
CA ASP A 65 -4.90 3.04 10.04
C ASP A 65 -4.38 3.63 11.35
N VAL A 66 -5.16 4.54 11.91
CA VAL A 66 -4.90 5.21 13.19
C VAL A 66 -6.06 5.01 14.18
N LEU A 67 -7.10 4.26 13.81
CA LEU A 67 -8.34 4.11 14.56
C LEU A 67 -8.63 2.66 14.98
N VAL A 68 -8.39 1.68 14.11
CA VAL A 68 -8.78 0.29 14.32
C VAL A 68 -7.60 -0.57 14.80
N ASP A 69 -6.46 -0.48 14.11
CA ASP A 69 -5.21 -1.16 14.50
C ASP A 69 -4.20 -0.12 15.05
N PRO A 70 -4.36 0.35 16.28
CA PRO A 70 -3.53 1.46 16.82
C PRO A 70 -2.09 1.05 17.08
N VAL A 71 -1.83 -0.24 17.23
CA VAL A 71 -0.51 -0.79 17.53
C VAL A 71 0.03 -1.51 16.30
N HIS A 72 0.99 -0.90 15.65
CA HIS A 72 1.73 -1.53 14.56
C HIS A 72 3.10 -1.98 15.08
N PRO A 73 3.35 -3.29 15.18
CA PRO A 73 4.60 -3.81 15.74
C PRO A 73 5.82 -3.62 14.83
N TYR A 74 5.62 -3.24 13.57
CA TYR A 74 6.67 -3.11 12.57
C TYR A 74 6.70 -1.70 11.98
N ASP A 75 7.13 -0.73 12.78
CA ASP A 75 7.51 0.62 12.28
C ASP A 75 6.59 1.11 11.14
N SER A 76 5.29 1.01 11.39
CA SER A 76 4.28 1.36 10.40
C SER A 76 4.14 2.87 10.32
N LYS A 77 4.33 3.36 9.14
CA LYS A 77 4.33 4.77 8.84
C LYS A 77 2.89 5.26 8.65
N GLN A 78 2.48 6.21 9.47
CA GLN A 78 1.11 6.70 9.55
C GLN A 78 1.04 8.20 9.17
N PRO A 79 1.07 8.54 7.88
CA PRO A 79 1.13 9.92 7.40
C PRO A 79 0.00 10.81 7.93
N LEU A 80 -1.17 10.22 8.16
CA LEU A 80 -2.34 10.95 8.68
C LEU A 80 -2.15 11.48 10.10
N LYS A 81 -1.19 10.95 10.89
CA LYS A 81 -0.89 11.46 12.24
C LYS A 81 -0.07 12.75 12.22
N ALA A 82 0.76 12.97 11.19
CA ALA A 82 1.58 14.16 11.06
C ALA A 82 1.62 14.67 9.60
N PRO A 83 0.46 15.04 9.02
CA PRO A 83 0.34 15.31 7.59
C PRO A 83 1.23 16.47 7.12
N LYS A 84 1.45 17.49 7.94
CA LYS A 84 2.31 18.64 7.56
C LYS A 84 3.79 18.24 7.42
N SER A 85 4.32 17.46 8.35
CA SER A 85 5.69 16.96 8.30
C SER A 85 5.89 16.02 7.11
N PHE A 86 4.94 15.11 6.91
CA PHE A 86 4.94 14.20 5.78
C PHE A 86 4.90 14.95 4.44
N MET A 87 3.99 15.92 4.29
CA MET A 87 3.86 16.73 3.08
C MET A 87 5.17 17.46 2.75
N ARG A 88 5.79 18.12 3.75
CA ARG A 88 7.03 18.86 3.55
C ARG A 88 8.15 17.97 3.00
N SER A 89 8.39 16.80 3.62
CA SER A 89 9.43 15.87 3.17
C SER A 89 9.10 15.23 1.82
N SER A 90 7.80 15.01 1.54
CA SER A 90 7.34 14.46 0.26
C SER A 90 7.57 15.40 -0.90
N VAL A 91 7.30 16.70 -0.73
CA VAL A 91 7.56 17.73 -1.75
C VAL A 91 9.05 17.77 -2.08
N GLU A 92 9.91 17.82 -1.06
CA GLU A 92 11.37 17.80 -1.25
C GLU A 92 11.83 16.54 -2.00
N LEU A 93 11.30 15.38 -1.62
CA LEU A 93 11.62 14.11 -2.31
C LEU A 93 11.23 14.17 -3.79
N LEU A 94 10.01 14.62 -4.09
CA LEU A 94 9.51 14.68 -5.46
C LEU A 94 10.33 15.64 -6.33
N GLU A 95 10.78 16.77 -5.78
CA GLU A 95 11.69 17.69 -6.48
C GLU A 95 13.03 17.01 -6.81
N ARG A 96 13.61 16.27 -5.86
CA ARG A 96 14.84 15.51 -6.08
C ARG A 96 14.68 14.43 -7.16
N LEU A 97 13.55 13.72 -7.19
CA LEU A 97 13.26 12.68 -8.18
C LEU A 97 12.99 13.25 -9.58
N ASP A 98 12.26 14.36 -9.64
CA ASP A 98 11.89 15.01 -10.90
C ASP A 98 13.11 15.54 -11.67
N ALA A 99 14.18 15.93 -10.96
CA ALA A 99 15.47 16.28 -11.55
C ALA A 99 16.06 15.16 -12.43
N TYR A 100 15.66 13.92 -12.22
CA TYR A 100 16.08 12.73 -13.00
C TYR A 100 14.92 12.14 -13.85
N GLY A 101 13.76 12.79 -13.87
CA GLY A 101 12.57 12.31 -14.59
C GLY A 101 11.90 11.08 -13.99
N ALA A 102 12.33 10.62 -12.81
CA ALA A 102 11.73 9.46 -12.15
C ALA A 102 10.38 9.81 -11.52
N LYS A 103 9.45 8.85 -11.53
CA LYS A 103 8.16 8.96 -10.88
C LYS A 103 8.07 8.04 -9.67
N MET A 104 7.28 8.43 -8.67
CA MET A 104 7.11 7.62 -7.46
C MET A 104 5.64 7.36 -7.17
N LEU A 105 5.34 6.11 -6.83
CA LEU A 105 4.05 5.68 -6.30
C LEU A 105 4.23 5.17 -4.87
N PRO A 106 3.71 5.88 -3.85
CA PRO A 106 3.69 5.36 -2.50
C PRO A 106 2.84 4.10 -2.41
N GLN A 107 3.37 3.06 -1.75
CA GLN A 107 2.58 1.87 -1.45
C GLN A 107 1.76 2.10 -0.17
N VAL A 108 0.47 1.75 -0.19
CA VAL A 108 -0.45 1.90 0.93
C VAL A 108 -1.08 0.55 1.25
N SER A 109 -1.06 0.15 2.54
CA SER A 109 -1.57 -1.13 3.02
C SER A 109 -2.72 -0.93 4.00
N MET A 110 -3.79 -1.71 3.87
CA MET A 110 -4.92 -1.70 4.81
C MET A 110 -4.56 -2.26 6.20
N GLY A 111 -3.44 -2.97 6.33
CA GLY A 111 -2.94 -3.52 7.59
C GLY A 111 -2.40 -4.94 7.47
N PHE A 112 -1.89 -5.45 8.58
CA PHE A 112 -1.19 -6.73 8.63
C PHE A 112 -2.13 -7.92 8.83
N GLY A 113 -3.34 -7.70 9.38
CA GLY A 113 -4.22 -8.81 9.76
C GLY A 113 -3.53 -9.75 10.76
N ARG A 114 -3.70 -11.08 10.57
CA ARG A 114 -3.11 -12.11 11.44
C ARG A 114 -1.57 -12.11 11.50
N ASN A 115 -0.90 -11.39 10.63
CA ASN A 115 0.58 -11.35 10.62
C ASN A 115 1.17 -10.50 11.73
N ALA A 116 0.35 -9.68 12.40
CA ALA A 116 0.81 -8.87 13.52
C ALA A 116 -0.11 -9.03 14.75
N LEU A 117 0.48 -9.25 15.91
CA LEU A 117 -0.27 -9.37 17.17
C LEU A 117 -0.99 -8.05 17.49
N GLY A 118 -2.25 -8.15 17.89
CA GLY A 118 -3.10 -7.00 18.19
C GLY A 118 -3.90 -6.46 17.00
N CYS A 119 -3.57 -6.86 15.76
CA CYS A 119 -4.32 -6.47 14.57
C CYS A 119 -5.56 -7.35 14.37
N PHE A 120 -6.56 -6.76 13.72
CA PHE A 120 -7.82 -7.40 13.37
C PHE A 120 -7.74 -8.14 12.03
N CYS A 121 -8.59 -9.16 11.87
CA CYS A 121 -8.67 -10.02 10.69
C CYS A 121 -10.08 -9.98 10.07
N PRO A 122 -10.28 -10.55 8.86
CA PRO A 122 -11.62 -10.70 8.31
C PRO A 122 -12.53 -11.57 9.19
N SER A 123 -11.96 -12.61 9.79
CA SER A 123 -12.63 -13.56 10.68
C SER A 123 -11.74 -13.86 11.87
N GLU A 124 -12.32 -14.40 12.96
CA GLU A 124 -11.54 -14.86 14.09
C GLU A 124 -10.71 -16.08 13.67
N ILE A 125 -9.38 -15.89 13.55
CA ILE A 125 -8.42 -16.89 13.10
C ILE A 125 -7.12 -16.79 13.92
N PRO A 126 -6.33 -17.88 14.04
CA PRO A 126 -5.06 -17.83 14.76
C PRO A 126 -4.08 -16.83 14.17
N TYR A 127 -3.35 -16.11 15.03
CA TYR A 127 -2.21 -15.29 14.57
C TYR A 127 -1.13 -16.17 13.94
N TYR A 128 -0.42 -15.61 12.94
CA TYR A 128 0.60 -16.36 12.22
C TYR A 128 1.80 -16.72 13.11
N HIS A 129 2.27 -15.78 13.91
CA HIS A 129 3.44 -15.95 14.78
C HIS A 129 3.11 -16.50 16.18
N ASP A 130 1.83 -16.54 16.55
CA ASP A 130 1.35 -17.12 17.82
C ASP A 130 0.00 -17.78 17.64
N PRO A 131 -0.04 -19.02 17.10
CA PRO A 131 -1.29 -19.72 16.82
C PRO A 131 -2.12 -20.08 18.06
N SER A 132 -1.58 -19.92 19.27
CA SER A 132 -2.33 -20.12 20.51
C SER A 132 -3.31 -18.98 20.80
N ARG A 133 -3.17 -17.85 20.11
CA ARG A 133 -4.02 -16.67 20.23
C ARG A 133 -4.81 -16.43 18.97
N LEU A 134 -6.06 -16.03 19.13
CA LEU A 134 -6.93 -15.67 18.01
C LEU A 134 -6.85 -14.16 17.75
N ALA A 135 -6.74 -13.79 16.48
CA ALA A 135 -6.91 -12.42 16.01
C ALA A 135 -8.42 -12.12 15.95
N PRO A 136 -8.89 -11.00 16.51
CA PRO A 136 -10.31 -10.68 16.49
C PRO A 136 -10.79 -10.35 15.07
N ALA A 137 -12.07 -10.67 14.80
CA ALA A 137 -12.71 -10.31 13.54
C ALA A 137 -13.06 -8.82 13.51
N LEU A 138 -12.88 -8.18 12.34
CA LEU A 138 -13.36 -6.83 12.08
C LEU A 138 -14.89 -6.80 12.07
N THR A 139 -15.49 -5.79 12.66
CA THR A 139 -16.88 -5.42 12.37
C THR A 139 -16.97 -4.74 11.00
N VAL A 140 -18.20 -4.65 10.43
CA VAL A 140 -18.43 -3.94 9.16
C VAL A 140 -18.04 -2.46 9.30
N ASP A 141 -18.39 -1.81 10.41
CA ASP A 141 -18.03 -0.42 10.68
C ASP A 141 -16.49 -0.22 10.72
N GLN A 142 -15.75 -1.16 11.31
CA GLN A 142 -14.29 -1.12 11.32
C GLN A 142 -13.69 -1.32 9.92
N ILE A 143 -14.32 -2.15 9.08
CA ILE A 143 -13.92 -2.29 7.67
C ILE A 143 -14.09 -0.96 6.94
N HIS A 144 -15.25 -0.30 7.08
CA HIS A 144 -15.50 1.02 6.49
C HIS A 144 -14.49 2.05 7.00
N GLN A 145 -14.22 2.11 8.30
CA GLN A 145 -13.21 3.02 8.86
C GLN A 145 -11.82 2.81 8.25
N LYS A 146 -11.40 1.56 8.03
CA LYS A 146 -10.13 1.27 7.36
C LYS A 146 -10.12 1.70 5.90
N ILE A 147 -11.23 1.49 5.16
CA ILE A 147 -11.39 1.93 3.78
C ILE A 147 -11.28 3.45 3.71
N ASP A 148 -11.99 4.16 4.59
CA ASP A 148 -11.97 5.63 4.65
C ASP A 148 -10.55 6.17 4.91
N GLN A 149 -9.78 5.52 5.76
CA GLN A 149 -8.39 5.91 6.02
C GLN A 149 -7.46 5.64 4.82
N MET A 150 -7.69 4.58 4.06
CA MET A 150 -6.98 4.33 2.80
C MET A 150 -7.27 5.46 1.80
N ILE A 151 -8.53 5.87 1.67
CA ILE A 151 -8.97 6.96 0.78
C ILE A 151 -8.38 8.30 1.26
N ALA A 152 -8.48 8.61 2.56
CA ALA A 152 -7.92 9.84 3.14
C ALA A 152 -6.39 9.93 2.92
N THR A 153 -5.69 8.80 3.03
CA THR A 153 -4.25 8.73 2.74
C THR A 153 -3.98 9.01 1.26
N ALA A 154 -4.75 8.44 0.34
CA ALA A 154 -4.60 8.72 -1.09
C ALA A 154 -4.82 10.21 -1.41
N VAL A 155 -5.79 10.85 -0.77
CA VAL A 155 -6.03 12.30 -0.89
C VAL A 155 -4.82 13.09 -0.39
N LEU A 156 -4.27 12.75 0.77
CA LEU A 156 -3.05 13.38 1.30
C LEU A 156 -1.87 13.21 0.34
N LEU A 157 -1.67 12.00 -0.21
CA LEU A 157 -0.61 11.73 -1.17
C LEU A 157 -0.76 12.54 -2.46
N LYS A 158 -1.99 12.68 -2.97
CA LYS A 158 -2.27 13.58 -4.09
C LYS A 158 -1.94 15.04 -3.76
N GLN A 159 -2.30 15.52 -2.57
CA GLN A 159 -1.95 16.87 -2.09
C GLN A 159 -0.44 17.08 -1.95
N CYS A 160 0.33 16.02 -1.66
CA CYS A 160 1.79 16.07 -1.66
C CYS A 160 2.41 16.15 -3.08
N GLY A 161 1.62 15.91 -4.13
CA GLY A 161 2.10 15.94 -5.52
C GLY A 161 2.43 14.56 -6.11
N PHE A 162 2.18 13.46 -5.41
CA PHE A 162 2.37 12.12 -5.99
C PHE A 162 1.38 11.90 -7.14
N PRO A 163 1.81 11.28 -8.25
CA PRO A 163 0.94 11.05 -9.42
C PRO A 163 -0.05 9.91 -9.21
N GLY A 164 0.09 9.14 -8.14
CA GLY A 164 -0.75 7.99 -7.82
C GLY A 164 -0.27 7.24 -6.59
N ILE A 165 -0.86 6.07 -6.37
CA ILE A 165 -0.51 5.13 -5.30
C ILE A 165 -0.39 3.71 -5.82
N GLU A 166 0.27 2.83 -5.05
CA GLU A 166 0.11 1.38 -5.15
C GLU A 166 -0.66 0.86 -3.94
N VAL A 167 -1.78 0.19 -4.16
CA VAL A 167 -2.49 -0.54 -3.11
C VAL A 167 -1.79 -1.88 -2.87
N HIS A 168 -1.30 -2.11 -1.65
CA HIS A 168 -0.76 -3.40 -1.23
C HIS A 168 -1.92 -4.36 -0.98
N ALA A 169 -2.33 -5.05 -2.03
CA ALA A 169 -3.54 -5.87 -2.03
C ALA A 169 -3.25 -7.36 -1.75
N MET A 170 -3.56 -8.23 -2.68
CA MET A 170 -3.45 -9.68 -2.52
C MET A 170 -2.00 -10.12 -2.66
N HIS A 171 -1.20 -9.84 -1.65
CA HIS A 171 0.22 -10.15 -1.62
C HIS A 171 0.68 -10.46 -0.21
N TRP A 172 1.28 -11.63 -0.01
CA TRP A 172 1.99 -12.07 1.18
C TRP A 172 1.11 -12.23 2.45
N GLY A 173 -0.21 -12.43 2.30
CA GLY A 173 -1.11 -12.74 3.41
C GLY A 173 -1.43 -11.56 4.32
N TYR A 174 -1.29 -10.31 3.88
CA TYR A 174 -1.77 -9.14 4.61
C TYR A 174 -3.29 -9.00 4.56
N LEU A 175 -3.87 -7.99 5.18
CA LEU A 175 -5.30 -7.94 5.46
C LEU A 175 -6.17 -8.09 4.20
N LEU A 176 -5.88 -7.38 3.11
CA LEU A 176 -6.64 -7.51 1.85
C LEU A 176 -6.51 -8.89 1.22
N ASP A 177 -5.34 -9.53 1.33
CA ASP A 177 -5.13 -10.91 0.91
C ASP A 177 -5.96 -11.88 1.75
N GLN A 178 -6.02 -11.66 3.08
CA GLN A 178 -6.84 -12.46 3.98
C GLN A 178 -8.34 -12.34 3.67
N PHE A 179 -8.82 -11.16 3.26
CA PHE A 179 -10.20 -11.01 2.78
C PHE A 179 -10.46 -11.86 1.52
N ALA A 180 -9.53 -11.87 0.58
CA ALA A 180 -9.68 -12.60 -0.69
C ALA A 180 -9.66 -14.13 -0.50
N MET A 181 -8.96 -14.64 0.51
CA MET A 181 -8.76 -16.07 0.76
C MET A 181 -9.91 -16.69 1.53
N SER A 182 -10.64 -17.64 0.92
CA SER A 182 -11.81 -18.30 1.55
C SER A 182 -11.49 -19.07 2.82
N PHE A 183 -10.25 -19.56 2.98
CA PHE A 183 -9.82 -20.28 4.18
C PHE A 183 -9.41 -19.35 5.35
N MET A 184 -9.31 -18.04 5.12
CA MET A 184 -9.08 -17.03 6.14
C MET A 184 -10.32 -16.15 6.37
N ASN A 185 -11.19 -16.07 5.38
CA ASN A 185 -12.40 -15.27 5.41
C ASN A 185 -13.64 -16.16 5.51
N HIS A 186 -14.14 -16.33 6.71
CA HIS A 186 -15.32 -17.14 7.04
C HIS A 186 -16.57 -16.26 7.26
N ARG A 187 -16.54 -15.00 6.82
CA ARG A 187 -17.65 -14.07 6.99
C ARG A 187 -18.87 -14.52 6.19
N THR A 188 -20.04 -14.18 6.75
CA THR A 188 -21.36 -14.45 6.13
C THR A 188 -22.07 -13.17 5.70
N ASP A 189 -21.44 -12.01 5.92
CA ASP A 189 -21.91 -10.70 5.47
C ASP A 189 -21.40 -10.39 4.05
N GLU A 190 -21.59 -9.14 3.61
CA GLU A 190 -21.22 -8.64 2.28
C GLU A 190 -19.72 -8.66 1.97
N TYR A 191 -18.86 -8.95 2.95
CA TYR A 191 -17.41 -9.07 2.78
C TYR A 191 -16.92 -10.53 2.77
N GLY A 192 -17.84 -11.52 2.79
CA GLY A 192 -17.53 -12.95 2.84
C GLY A 192 -18.26 -13.80 1.82
N GLY A 193 -18.00 -15.11 1.82
CA GLY A 193 -18.66 -16.07 0.93
C GLY A 193 -18.14 -16.03 -0.50
N ALA A 194 -18.92 -15.55 -1.47
CA ALA A 194 -18.56 -15.47 -2.89
C ALA A 194 -17.30 -14.64 -3.14
N LEU A 195 -16.58 -14.91 -4.24
CA LEU A 195 -15.36 -14.19 -4.57
C LEU A 195 -15.58 -12.68 -4.68
N GLU A 196 -16.67 -12.27 -5.30
CA GLU A 196 -17.06 -10.86 -5.45
C GLU A 196 -17.15 -10.13 -4.10
N ASN A 197 -17.71 -10.81 -3.10
CA ASN A 197 -17.81 -10.27 -1.74
C ASN A 197 -16.44 -10.24 -1.05
N ARG A 198 -15.64 -11.29 -1.21
CA ARG A 198 -14.28 -11.31 -0.63
C ARG A 198 -13.35 -10.25 -1.24
N LEU A 199 -13.60 -9.83 -2.48
CA LEU A 199 -12.89 -8.74 -3.16
C LEU A 199 -13.53 -7.36 -2.94
N ARG A 200 -14.69 -7.27 -2.30
CA ARG A 200 -15.45 -6.03 -2.10
C ARG A 200 -14.62 -4.94 -1.44
N CYS A 201 -13.92 -5.25 -0.37
CA CYS A 201 -13.08 -4.29 0.35
C CYS A 201 -12.02 -3.64 -0.56
N ALA A 202 -11.32 -4.44 -1.36
CA ALA A 202 -10.34 -3.93 -2.32
C ALA A 202 -10.99 -3.06 -3.41
N ARG A 203 -12.17 -3.44 -3.89
CA ARG A 203 -12.92 -2.68 -4.90
C ARG A 203 -13.41 -1.34 -4.34
N GLU A 204 -13.96 -1.32 -3.13
CA GLU A 204 -14.41 -0.09 -2.47
C GLU A 204 -13.27 0.90 -2.22
N ILE A 205 -12.06 0.40 -1.89
CA ILE A 205 -10.86 1.23 -1.83
C ILE A 205 -10.55 1.85 -3.20
N LEU A 206 -10.55 1.05 -4.28
CA LEU A 206 -10.27 1.54 -5.63
C LEU A 206 -11.28 2.59 -6.08
N ASP A 207 -12.57 2.31 -5.91
CA ASP A 207 -13.67 3.19 -6.29
C ASP A 207 -13.63 4.49 -5.48
N GLY A 208 -13.41 4.39 -4.16
CA GLY A 208 -13.30 5.55 -3.28
C GLY A 208 -12.10 6.43 -3.58
N VAL A 209 -10.93 5.84 -3.85
CA VAL A 209 -9.74 6.59 -4.26
C VAL A 209 -9.97 7.29 -5.60
N LYS A 210 -10.57 6.62 -6.59
CA LYS A 210 -10.90 7.24 -7.88
C LYS A 210 -11.92 8.36 -7.75
N ALA A 211 -12.93 8.18 -6.91
CA ALA A 211 -13.93 9.21 -6.64
C ALA A 211 -13.31 10.45 -5.96
N ALA A 212 -12.44 10.26 -4.96
CA ALA A 212 -11.85 11.34 -4.19
C ALA A 212 -10.66 12.03 -4.89
N CYS A 213 -9.86 11.27 -5.63
CA CYS A 213 -8.64 11.77 -6.27
C CYS A 213 -8.80 12.07 -7.78
N GLY A 214 -9.90 11.66 -8.40
CA GLY A 214 -10.14 11.84 -9.84
C GLY A 214 -9.49 10.77 -10.71
N SER A 215 -9.88 10.75 -12.00
CA SER A 215 -9.48 9.71 -12.96
C SER A 215 -8.00 9.79 -13.37
N ASP A 216 -7.40 10.94 -13.24
CA ASP A 216 -6.00 11.21 -13.54
C ASP A 216 -5.02 10.69 -12.47
N PHE A 217 -5.50 10.44 -11.25
CA PHE A 217 -4.68 9.86 -10.19
C PHE A 217 -4.48 8.36 -10.44
N VAL A 218 -3.22 7.93 -10.64
CA VAL A 218 -2.89 6.54 -10.97
C VAL A 218 -3.09 5.65 -9.74
N VAL A 219 -3.80 4.54 -9.93
CA VAL A 219 -3.93 3.51 -8.89
C VAL A 219 -3.36 2.20 -9.44
N SER A 220 -2.22 1.81 -8.92
CA SER A 220 -1.62 0.49 -9.12
C SER A 220 -2.05 -0.45 -8.00
N MET A 221 -1.99 -1.75 -8.24
CA MET A 221 -2.29 -2.75 -7.23
C MET A 221 -1.25 -3.87 -7.27
N ARG A 222 -0.65 -4.18 -6.11
CA ARG A 222 0.26 -5.32 -6.00
C ARG A 222 -0.53 -6.59 -5.77
N LEU A 223 -0.49 -7.49 -6.76
CA LEU A 223 -1.24 -8.74 -6.76
C LEU A 223 -0.31 -9.95 -6.86
N ALA A 224 -0.60 -10.98 -6.07
CA ALA A 224 -0.14 -12.35 -6.30
C ALA A 224 -1.29 -13.17 -6.88
N LEU A 225 -1.09 -13.75 -8.06
CA LEU A 225 -2.10 -14.60 -8.70
C LEU A 225 -2.22 -15.97 -8.03
N LYS A 226 -1.19 -16.39 -7.28
CA LYS A 226 -1.14 -17.65 -6.57
C LYS A 226 -0.27 -17.52 -5.32
N ALA A 227 -0.80 -17.96 -4.20
CA ALA A 227 -0.10 -17.89 -2.92
C ALA A 227 0.93 -19.02 -2.70
N TYR A 228 0.86 -20.11 -3.45
CA TYR A 228 1.71 -21.31 -3.31
C TYR A 228 1.71 -21.92 -1.90
N MET A 229 0.63 -21.73 -1.15
CA MET A 229 0.48 -22.32 0.17
C MET A 229 0.08 -23.80 0.02
N LYS A 230 0.80 -24.70 0.74
CA LYS A 230 0.53 -26.13 0.71
C LYS A 230 -0.90 -26.41 1.22
N GLY A 231 -1.69 -27.13 0.41
CA GLY A 231 -3.08 -27.45 0.73
C GLY A 231 -4.13 -26.42 0.33
N TYR A 232 -3.72 -25.29 -0.26
CA TYR A 232 -4.61 -24.16 -0.62
C TYR A 232 -4.37 -23.62 -2.04
N ASN A 233 -4.09 -24.50 -2.97
CA ASN A 233 -3.87 -24.15 -4.38
C ASN A 233 -5.09 -24.46 -5.23
#